data_7df75103558e2f1c36f32dbe7970c855
#
_entry.id   7df75103558e2f1c36f32dbe7970c855
#
_cell.length_a   1.000
_cell.length_b   1.000
_cell.length_c   1.000
_cell.angle_alpha   90.00
_cell.angle_beta   90.00
_cell.angle_gamma   90.00
#
_symmetry.space_group_name_H-M   'P 1'
#
loop_
_entity.id
_entity.type
_entity.pdbx_description
1 polymer ?
#
loop_
_entity_poly.entity_id
_entity_poly.type
_entity_poly.pdbx_seq_one_letter_code
_entity_poly.pdbx_strand_id
1 'polypeptide(L)'
;WTFSPCITVPKDDRWGRQYEGFSESTEIVTRLTHAAITGYEDALDVFGGKKIAACAKHFIGDGGTAWETGSLQEGMHTYKIDRGDTRLTEEELRRIHLPPYLEAIKAGVKTIMISFNSWNGVKCHGSKFLINDLLKSELNFEGLVVTDWAGIDEIPGDYKSDIITSINAGIDLVMVPGALYGQNHYKTFIELLRESVEEGSIPMSRIDDAITRILRVKYDLGLFDDPYGKAERASQVGSDKNRQIARDAVKMSMVLLKNESNVLPLKKDKSITVVGSGANNLGMQNGGWTVEWQGRSTPDFKILDNNSDGKLNMDEVTSHFKSAYDAKYDAGNVEGFFKNLDKDSNGDVNEDEFKKLITESPYQPDGTSILKALEEASDKEGLITYDPRAENISKRDVIVAVVGENPYAEGIGDNPTIGLSSFDAAVLERCYKSGNKLVVVILSGRPLIIKEHVSKWDGLIAAWLPGMAGEGVSDVLYGDYSPTGKLSYSWPKTTNQLPLNEGDADYDPLFPLGYGLSY
;
A
#
# COMPACT_ATOMS: atom_id res chain seq x y z
N TRP A 1 -3.42 -16.51 11.78
CA TRP A 1 -3.59 -16.39 10.36
C TRP A 1 -3.54 -14.93 9.93
N THR A 2 -2.76 -14.64 8.90
CA THR A 2 -2.67 -13.32 8.28
C THR A 2 -3.09 -13.40 6.80
N PHE A 3 -3.63 -12.29 6.24
CA PHE A 3 -3.91 -12.16 4.82
C PHE A 3 -2.71 -11.55 4.05
N SER A 4 -1.53 -12.06 4.33
CA SER A 4 -0.25 -11.64 3.75
C SER A 4 0.63 -12.88 3.49
N PRO A 5 1.55 -12.84 2.52
CA PRO A 5 1.95 -11.72 1.67
C PRO A 5 1.11 -11.57 0.39
N CYS A 6 1.09 -10.36 -0.17
CA CYS A 6 0.69 -10.12 -1.55
C CYS A 6 1.88 -10.45 -2.46
N ILE A 7 1.75 -11.52 -3.26
CA ILE A 7 2.81 -12.01 -4.17
C ILE A 7 2.45 -11.81 -5.64
N THR A 8 1.60 -10.84 -5.89
CA THR A 8 1.24 -10.41 -7.24
C THR A 8 2.45 -9.82 -7.97
N VAL A 9 2.40 -9.84 -9.29
CA VAL A 9 3.38 -9.20 -10.18
C VAL A 9 2.70 -8.01 -10.84
N PRO A 10 2.75 -6.80 -10.24
CA PRO A 10 2.12 -5.62 -10.81
C PRO A 10 2.80 -5.20 -12.11
N LYS A 11 1.98 -4.83 -13.12
CA LYS A 11 2.44 -4.46 -14.46
C LYS A 11 2.08 -3.04 -14.87
N ASP A 12 1.23 -2.36 -14.10
CA ASP A 12 0.77 -1.01 -14.43
C ASP A 12 0.81 -0.11 -13.18
N ASP A 13 1.67 0.90 -13.19
CA ASP A 13 1.86 1.83 -12.06
C ASP A 13 0.60 2.62 -11.70
N ARG A 14 -0.41 2.68 -12.59
CA ARG A 14 -1.69 3.33 -12.32
C ARG A 14 -2.58 2.56 -11.35
N TRP A 15 -2.26 1.30 -11.08
CA TRP A 15 -3.01 0.45 -10.15
C TRP A 15 -2.82 0.88 -8.70
N GLY A 16 -3.93 1.05 -7.96
CA GLY A 16 -3.93 1.48 -6.57
C GLY A 16 -3.32 0.48 -5.59
N ARG A 17 -3.09 -0.77 -6.01
CA ARG A 17 -2.46 -1.82 -5.20
C ARG A 17 -1.01 -2.10 -5.61
N GLN A 18 -0.40 -1.24 -6.43
CA GLN A 18 0.97 -1.38 -6.90
C GLN A 18 1.94 -1.63 -5.73
N TYR A 19 1.81 -0.88 -4.64
CA TYR A 19 2.68 -0.97 -3.46
C TYR A 19 2.49 -2.24 -2.62
N GLU A 20 1.44 -3.02 -2.85
CA GLU A 20 1.26 -4.30 -2.15
C GLU A 20 2.15 -5.40 -2.74
N GLY A 21 2.52 -5.28 -4.03
CA GLY A 21 3.44 -6.20 -4.69
C GLY A 21 4.91 -5.83 -4.46
N PHE A 22 5.81 -6.80 -4.63
CA PHE A 22 7.24 -6.58 -4.42
C PHE A 22 7.93 -5.94 -5.62
N SER A 23 7.50 -6.25 -6.85
CA SER A 23 8.19 -5.83 -8.09
C SER A 23 7.34 -6.12 -9.34
N GLU A 24 7.61 -5.39 -10.42
CA GLU A 24 7.16 -5.73 -11.77
C GLU A 24 7.83 -7.01 -12.33
N SER A 25 8.97 -7.40 -11.76
CA SER A 25 9.74 -8.58 -12.19
C SER A 25 9.24 -9.84 -11.49
N THR A 26 8.80 -10.82 -12.30
CA THR A 26 8.41 -12.15 -11.82
C THR A 26 9.52 -12.82 -11.01
N GLU A 27 10.79 -12.68 -11.43
CA GLU A 27 11.94 -13.27 -10.75
C GLU A 27 12.11 -12.68 -9.33
N ILE A 28 12.05 -11.35 -9.19
CA ILE A 28 12.19 -10.68 -7.90
C ILE A 28 11.04 -11.08 -6.97
N VAL A 29 9.80 -11.06 -7.45
CA VAL A 29 8.63 -11.47 -6.65
C VAL A 29 8.77 -12.93 -6.21
N THR A 30 9.15 -13.84 -7.12
CA THR A 30 9.34 -15.27 -6.80
C THR A 30 10.38 -15.46 -5.71
N ARG A 31 11.52 -14.78 -5.80
CA ARG A 31 12.61 -14.87 -4.82
C ARG A 31 12.21 -14.36 -3.45
N LEU A 32 11.47 -13.25 -3.39
CA LEU A 32 11.01 -12.65 -2.12
C LEU A 32 9.85 -13.44 -1.49
N THR A 33 9.05 -14.12 -2.30
CA THR A 33 7.93 -14.94 -1.83
C THR A 33 8.38 -15.99 -0.82
N HIS A 34 9.47 -16.71 -1.08
CA HIS A 34 9.98 -17.72 -0.16
C HIS A 34 10.25 -17.14 1.24
N ALA A 35 11.00 -16.04 1.29
CA ALA A 35 11.34 -15.38 2.54
C ALA A 35 10.10 -14.85 3.29
N ALA A 36 9.12 -14.31 2.54
CA ALA A 36 7.89 -13.81 3.13
C ALA A 36 7.05 -14.93 3.76
N ILE A 37 6.86 -16.06 3.04
CA ILE A 37 6.12 -17.21 3.57
C ILE A 37 6.81 -17.81 4.79
N THR A 38 8.10 -18.13 4.68
CA THR A 38 8.85 -18.76 5.78
C THR A 38 9.00 -17.82 6.98
N GLY A 39 9.04 -16.51 6.74
CA GLY A 39 9.03 -15.49 7.81
C GLY A 39 7.78 -15.55 8.69
N TYR A 40 6.62 -15.89 8.12
CA TYR A 40 5.38 -16.10 8.88
C TYR A 40 5.29 -17.51 9.48
N GLU A 41 5.62 -18.54 8.68
CA GLU A 41 5.26 -19.92 9.01
C GLU A 41 6.37 -20.70 9.72
N ASP A 42 7.66 -20.34 9.53
CA ASP A 42 8.81 -21.04 10.09
C ASP A 42 9.61 -20.23 11.11
N ALA A 43 9.30 -18.92 11.26
CA ALA A 43 10.04 -18.06 12.18
C ALA A 43 10.00 -18.64 13.61
N LEU A 44 11.18 -18.88 14.16
CA LEU A 44 11.33 -19.25 15.57
C LEU A 44 10.95 -18.03 16.41
N ASP A 45 9.76 -18.09 17.00
CA ASP A 45 9.38 -17.14 18.01
C ASP A 45 10.32 -17.28 19.21
N VAL A 46 10.92 -16.15 19.62
CA VAL A 46 11.77 -16.08 20.82
C VAL A 46 11.06 -16.50 22.11
N PHE A 47 9.73 -16.66 22.07
CA PHE A 47 8.87 -17.13 23.17
C PHE A 47 8.41 -18.59 23.00
N GLY A 48 8.98 -19.35 22.06
CA GLY A 48 8.54 -20.72 21.76
C GLY A 48 7.13 -20.77 21.17
N GLY A 49 6.76 -19.75 20.38
CA GLY A 49 5.40 -19.52 19.97
C GLY A 49 4.97 -20.24 18.72
N LYS A 50 3.67 -20.13 18.47
CA LYS A 50 2.99 -20.73 17.34
C LYS A 50 3.32 -20.00 16.05
N LYS A 51 3.39 -20.76 15.00
CA LYS A 51 3.42 -20.29 13.60
C LYS A 51 2.18 -19.44 13.30
N ILE A 52 2.33 -18.47 12.41
CA ILE A 52 1.22 -17.72 11.82
C ILE A 52 1.05 -18.24 10.40
N ALA A 53 -0.13 -18.76 10.05
CA ALA A 53 -0.40 -19.15 8.68
C ALA A 53 -0.35 -17.93 7.78
N ALA A 54 0.46 -17.98 6.73
CA ALA A 54 0.49 -17.03 5.65
C ALA A 54 -0.69 -17.24 4.70
N CYS A 55 -1.04 -16.21 3.94
CA CYS A 55 -2.01 -16.28 2.86
C CYS A 55 -1.41 -15.63 1.61
N ALA A 56 -0.94 -16.47 0.69
CA ALA A 56 -0.45 -15.97 -0.58
C ALA A 56 -1.62 -15.43 -1.42
N LYS A 57 -1.51 -14.18 -1.90
CA LYS A 57 -2.61 -13.50 -2.57
C LYS A 57 -2.13 -12.58 -3.69
N HIS A 58 -2.98 -12.24 -4.67
CA HIS A 58 -4.29 -12.84 -4.96
C HIS A 58 -4.17 -13.77 -6.16
N PHE A 59 -4.62 -15.00 -6.04
CA PHE A 59 -4.50 -16.01 -7.09
C PHE A 59 -5.65 -15.84 -8.09
N ILE A 60 -5.39 -15.43 -9.35
CA ILE A 60 -4.15 -15.19 -10.02
C ILE A 60 -4.31 -14.08 -11.09
N GLY A 61 -3.28 -13.24 -11.23
CA GLY A 61 -3.18 -12.30 -12.33
C GLY A 61 -3.72 -10.90 -12.07
N ASP A 62 -4.08 -10.55 -10.83
CA ASP A 62 -4.56 -9.22 -10.43
C ASP A 62 -3.61 -8.08 -10.82
N GLY A 63 -2.29 -8.27 -10.70
CA GLY A 63 -1.30 -7.30 -11.14
C GLY A 63 -1.18 -7.11 -12.66
N GLY A 64 -1.88 -7.95 -13.46
CA GLY A 64 -1.88 -7.91 -14.92
C GLY A 64 -3.20 -7.47 -15.55
N THR A 65 -4.11 -6.87 -14.77
CA THR A 65 -5.40 -6.37 -15.28
C THR A 65 -5.20 -5.21 -16.24
N ALA A 66 -6.00 -5.18 -17.31
CA ALA A 66 -5.93 -4.14 -18.32
C ALA A 66 -6.61 -2.84 -17.85
N TRP A 67 -6.03 -1.70 -18.20
CA TRP A 67 -6.62 -0.38 -17.93
C TRP A 67 -8.03 -0.26 -18.53
N GLU A 68 -8.94 0.41 -17.83
CA GLU A 68 -10.37 0.57 -18.15
C GLU A 68 -11.20 -0.73 -18.12
N THR A 69 -10.71 -1.77 -17.51
CA THR A 69 -11.47 -2.99 -17.25
C THR A 69 -11.92 -3.15 -15.80
N GLY A 70 -11.57 -2.19 -14.94
CA GLY A 70 -11.93 -2.21 -13.53
C GLY A 70 -13.43 -2.37 -13.29
N SER A 71 -13.80 -3.06 -12.22
CA SER A 71 -15.20 -3.27 -11.89
C SER A 71 -15.81 -2.12 -11.10
N LEU A 72 -17.13 -1.92 -11.30
CA LEU A 72 -17.94 -1.02 -10.48
C LEU A 72 -18.33 -1.73 -9.19
N GLN A 73 -18.02 -1.14 -8.03
CA GLN A 73 -18.73 -1.47 -6.81
C GLN A 73 -19.95 -0.56 -6.69
N GLU A 74 -21.17 -1.15 -6.61
CA GLU A 74 -22.40 -0.36 -6.44
C GLU A 74 -22.28 0.60 -5.25
N GLY A 75 -22.48 1.90 -5.50
CA GLY A 75 -22.44 2.95 -4.49
C GLY A 75 -21.05 3.47 -4.11
N MET A 76 -19.98 3.01 -4.76
CA MET A 76 -18.60 3.49 -4.59
C MET A 76 -17.97 3.93 -5.91
N HIS A 77 -16.70 4.37 -5.85
CA HIS A 77 -15.98 4.88 -7.01
C HIS A 77 -15.83 3.81 -8.12
N THR A 78 -15.89 4.25 -9.37
CA THR A 78 -15.55 3.41 -10.53
C THR A 78 -14.06 3.12 -10.52
N TYR A 79 -13.67 1.89 -10.25
CA TYR A 79 -12.29 1.46 -10.40
C TYR A 79 -11.91 1.44 -11.89
N LYS A 80 -10.66 1.74 -12.19
CA LYS A 80 -10.17 1.79 -13.58
C LYS A 80 -9.43 0.53 -13.98
N ILE A 81 -8.71 -0.08 -13.05
CA ILE A 81 -7.88 -1.24 -13.29
C ILE A 81 -8.08 -2.31 -12.19
N ASP A 82 -8.30 -1.89 -10.95
CA ASP A 82 -8.52 -2.82 -9.85
C ASP A 82 -9.76 -3.69 -10.09
N ARG A 83 -9.67 -4.98 -9.73
CA ARG A 83 -10.71 -6.00 -9.99
C ARG A 83 -11.08 -6.18 -11.46
N GLY A 84 -10.22 -5.71 -12.39
CA GLY A 84 -10.44 -5.71 -13.82
C GLY A 84 -10.27 -7.07 -14.49
N ASP A 85 -9.97 -7.05 -15.79
CA ASP A 85 -9.80 -8.24 -16.62
C ASP A 85 -8.35 -8.42 -17.05
N THR A 86 -7.75 -9.54 -16.67
CA THR A 86 -6.41 -9.95 -17.09
C THR A 86 -6.52 -10.66 -18.44
N ARG A 87 -6.05 -10.00 -19.50
CA ARG A 87 -6.15 -10.44 -20.88
C ARG A 87 -4.85 -11.05 -21.36
N LEU A 88 -4.59 -12.27 -20.92
CA LEU A 88 -3.38 -13.02 -21.22
C LEU A 88 -3.73 -14.43 -21.72
N THR A 89 -2.88 -14.96 -22.61
CA THR A 89 -2.90 -16.39 -22.90
C THR A 89 -2.57 -17.20 -21.65
N GLU A 90 -2.91 -18.48 -21.64
CA GLU A 90 -2.53 -19.36 -20.52
C GLU A 90 -1.00 -19.44 -20.37
N GLU A 91 -0.27 -19.47 -21.46
CA GLU A 91 1.20 -19.50 -21.45
C GLU A 91 1.76 -18.23 -20.77
N GLU A 92 1.24 -17.06 -21.09
CA GLU A 92 1.65 -15.80 -20.48
C GLU A 92 1.26 -15.72 -18.99
N LEU A 93 0.04 -16.14 -18.62
CA LEU A 93 -0.39 -16.20 -17.24
C LEU A 93 0.55 -17.09 -16.41
N ARG A 94 0.88 -18.26 -16.94
CA ARG A 94 1.81 -19.23 -16.34
C ARG A 94 3.24 -18.70 -16.26
N ARG A 95 3.70 -17.96 -17.26
CA ARG A 95 5.05 -17.42 -17.29
C ARG A 95 5.23 -16.23 -16.36
N ILE A 96 4.23 -15.36 -16.25
CA ILE A 96 4.34 -14.07 -15.53
C ILE A 96 3.84 -14.20 -14.09
N HIS A 97 2.64 -14.72 -13.89
CA HIS A 97 1.95 -14.63 -12.60
C HIS A 97 1.99 -15.91 -11.77
N LEU A 98 2.29 -17.08 -12.38
CA LEU A 98 2.29 -18.35 -11.66
C LEU A 98 3.57 -18.62 -10.84
N PRO A 99 4.80 -18.22 -11.25
CA PRO A 99 6.03 -18.60 -10.57
C PRO A 99 6.08 -18.23 -9.08
N PRO A 100 5.58 -17.06 -8.62
CA PRO A 100 5.50 -16.75 -7.19
C PRO A 100 4.66 -17.76 -6.40
N TYR A 101 3.57 -18.26 -6.98
CA TYR A 101 2.71 -19.26 -6.32
C TYR A 101 3.35 -20.65 -6.28
N LEU A 102 4.11 -21.03 -7.31
CA LEU A 102 4.92 -22.25 -7.26
C LEU A 102 5.92 -22.19 -6.10
N GLU A 103 6.59 -21.05 -5.92
CA GLU A 103 7.52 -20.87 -4.81
C GLU A 103 6.81 -20.82 -3.46
N ALA A 104 5.62 -20.18 -3.37
CA ALA A 104 4.82 -20.19 -2.15
C ALA A 104 4.40 -21.60 -1.73
N ILE A 105 3.95 -22.44 -2.69
CA ILE A 105 3.59 -23.85 -2.43
C ILE A 105 4.82 -24.64 -1.96
N LYS A 106 5.96 -24.46 -2.62
CA LYS A 106 7.24 -25.08 -2.24
C LYS A 106 7.70 -24.65 -0.85
N ALA A 107 7.47 -23.38 -0.47
CA ALA A 107 7.74 -22.87 0.87
C ALA A 107 6.74 -23.36 1.93
N GLY A 108 5.70 -24.11 1.53
CA GLY A 108 4.73 -24.73 2.44
C GLY A 108 3.57 -23.86 2.87
N VAL A 109 3.23 -22.82 2.08
CA VAL A 109 2.13 -21.90 2.40
C VAL A 109 0.83 -22.64 2.74
N LYS A 110 0.20 -22.23 3.85
CA LYS A 110 -1.00 -22.90 4.37
C LYS A 110 -2.28 -22.45 3.70
N THR A 111 -2.33 -21.22 3.18
CA THR A 111 -3.56 -20.69 2.59
C THR A 111 -3.26 -19.86 1.34
N ILE A 112 -4.19 -19.90 0.37
CA ILE A 112 -4.15 -19.07 -0.83
C ILE A 112 -5.50 -18.38 -0.98
N MET A 113 -5.48 -17.06 -1.24
CA MET A 113 -6.67 -16.25 -1.50
C MET A 113 -6.85 -16.06 -3.00
N ILE A 114 -8.07 -16.30 -3.47
CA ILE A 114 -8.44 -16.10 -4.88
C ILE A 114 -8.63 -14.63 -5.16
N SER A 115 -8.28 -14.20 -6.37
CA SER A 115 -8.33 -12.81 -6.78
C SER A 115 -9.72 -12.35 -7.27
N PHE A 116 -9.99 -11.06 -7.08
CA PHE A 116 -11.20 -10.41 -7.60
C PHE A 116 -11.25 -10.25 -9.12
N ASN A 117 -10.09 -10.24 -9.79
CA ASN A 117 -10.05 -10.01 -11.23
C ASN A 117 -10.74 -11.13 -12.01
N SER A 118 -11.02 -10.82 -13.27
CA SER A 118 -11.33 -11.82 -14.28
C SER A 118 -10.07 -12.23 -15.05
N TRP A 119 -10.03 -13.42 -15.56
CA TRP A 119 -9.10 -13.85 -16.59
C TRP A 119 -9.86 -14.15 -17.87
N ASN A 120 -9.62 -13.33 -18.90
CA ASN A 120 -10.34 -13.40 -20.19
C ASN A 120 -11.87 -13.43 -20.02
N GLY A 121 -12.37 -12.53 -19.15
CA GLY A 121 -13.80 -12.36 -18.88
C GLY A 121 -14.42 -13.32 -17.86
N VAL A 122 -13.67 -14.31 -17.35
CA VAL A 122 -14.14 -15.25 -16.32
C VAL A 122 -13.61 -14.84 -14.95
N LYS A 123 -14.51 -14.54 -14.00
CA LYS A 123 -14.13 -14.22 -12.61
C LYS A 123 -13.33 -15.37 -11.98
N CYS A 124 -12.18 -15.05 -11.38
CA CYS A 124 -11.30 -16.07 -10.78
C CYS A 124 -12.02 -16.89 -9.71
N HIS A 125 -12.91 -16.28 -8.90
CA HIS A 125 -13.71 -16.96 -7.88
C HIS A 125 -14.66 -18.04 -8.42
N GLY A 126 -15.06 -17.93 -9.70
CA GLY A 126 -15.92 -18.93 -10.37
C GLY A 126 -15.15 -19.87 -11.30
N SER A 127 -13.85 -19.73 -11.44
CA SER A 127 -13.06 -20.49 -12.40
C SER A 127 -12.62 -21.85 -11.86
N LYS A 128 -13.33 -22.90 -12.25
CA LYS A 128 -12.95 -24.29 -11.94
C LYS A 128 -11.53 -24.61 -12.46
N PHE A 129 -11.19 -24.13 -13.64
CA PHE A 129 -9.85 -24.34 -14.21
C PHE A 129 -8.76 -23.80 -13.28
N LEU A 130 -8.87 -22.54 -12.84
CA LEU A 130 -7.84 -21.93 -12.01
C LEU A 130 -7.74 -22.58 -10.63
N ILE A 131 -8.90 -22.85 -9.99
CA ILE A 131 -8.92 -23.28 -8.59
C ILE A 131 -8.74 -24.80 -8.47
N ASN A 132 -9.57 -25.57 -9.17
CA ASN A 132 -9.54 -27.03 -9.04
C ASN A 132 -8.48 -27.66 -9.92
N ASP A 133 -8.50 -27.34 -11.23
CA ASP A 133 -7.70 -28.09 -12.18
C ASP A 133 -6.23 -27.66 -12.12
N LEU A 134 -5.93 -26.35 -12.08
CA LEU A 134 -4.56 -25.84 -11.95
C LEU A 134 -4.09 -25.91 -10.49
N LEU A 135 -4.69 -25.13 -9.56
CA LEU A 135 -4.12 -24.96 -8.23
C LEU A 135 -4.16 -26.26 -7.40
N LYS A 136 -5.33 -26.90 -7.29
CA LYS A 136 -5.47 -28.11 -6.44
C LYS A 136 -4.94 -29.36 -7.09
N SER A 137 -5.21 -29.57 -8.39
CA SER A 137 -4.89 -30.85 -9.04
C SER A 137 -3.49 -30.83 -9.67
N GLU A 138 -3.19 -29.89 -10.55
CA GLU A 138 -1.90 -29.84 -11.25
C GLU A 138 -0.75 -29.47 -10.30
N LEU A 139 -0.93 -28.40 -9.49
CA LEU A 139 0.09 -27.92 -8.56
C LEU A 139 0.06 -28.65 -7.22
N ASN A 140 -0.89 -29.56 -7.03
CA ASN A 140 -1.03 -30.37 -5.81
C ASN A 140 -1.07 -29.53 -4.53
N PHE A 141 -1.79 -28.38 -4.54
CA PHE A 141 -1.94 -27.55 -3.35
C PHE A 141 -2.90 -28.20 -2.36
N GLU A 142 -2.38 -28.58 -1.19
CA GLU A 142 -3.14 -29.27 -0.15
C GLU A 142 -3.71 -28.34 0.92
N GLY A 143 -3.34 -27.05 0.90
CA GLY A 143 -3.79 -26.04 1.86
C GLY A 143 -5.23 -25.58 1.61
N LEU A 144 -5.63 -24.56 2.36
CA LEU A 144 -6.94 -23.93 2.33
C LEU A 144 -7.02 -22.86 1.24
N VAL A 145 -8.06 -22.94 0.39
CA VAL A 145 -8.40 -21.91 -0.60
C VAL A 145 -9.52 -21.04 -0.05
N VAL A 146 -9.26 -19.73 0.08
CA VAL A 146 -10.20 -18.73 0.61
C VAL A 146 -10.57 -17.71 -0.49
N THR A 147 -11.79 -17.17 -0.43
CA THR A 147 -12.17 -16.03 -1.28
C THR A 147 -11.53 -14.74 -0.78
N ASP A 148 -11.57 -13.71 -1.62
CA ASP A 148 -11.45 -12.34 -1.15
C ASP A 148 -12.78 -11.86 -0.54
N TRP A 149 -12.82 -10.63 0.01
CA TRP A 149 -13.95 -10.01 0.69
C TRP A 149 -15.19 -9.90 -0.20
N ALA A 150 -16.25 -10.64 0.12
CA ALA A 150 -17.45 -10.77 -0.72
C ALA A 150 -17.14 -11.17 -2.18
N GLY A 151 -16.04 -11.90 -2.43
CA GLY A 151 -15.55 -12.15 -3.80
C GLY A 151 -16.47 -12.99 -4.67
N ILE A 152 -17.34 -13.80 -4.07
CA ILE A 152 -18.32 -14.58 -4.84
C ILE A 152 -19.49 -13.72 -5.33
N ASP A 153 -19.79 -12.60 -4.66
CA ASP A 153 -20.88 -11.69 -5.03
C ASP A 153 -20.63 -11.00 -6.40
N GLU A 154 -19.38 -11.06 -6.89
CA GLU A 154 -18.99 -10.51 -8.20
C GLU A 154 -19.08 -11.55 -9.35
N ILE A 155 -19.43 -12.80 -9.07
CA ILE A 155 -19.71 -13.81 -10.11
C ILE A 155 -21.04 -13.44 -10.78
N PRO A 156 -21.13 -13.44 -12.12
CA PRO A 156 -22.41 -13.14 -12.78
C PRO A 156 -23.48 -14.16 -12.47
N GLY A 157 -24.60 -13.75 -11.86
CA GLY A 157 -25.70 -14.61 -11.53
C GLY A 157 -26.54 -14.09 -10.37
N ASP A 158 -27.34 -14.97 -9.76
CA ASP A 158 -27.92 -14.74 -8.44
C ASP A 158 -27.04 -15.38 -7.36
N TYR A 159 -27.21 -14.96 -6.12
CA TYR A 159 -26.32 -15.38 -5.02
C TYR A 159 -26.31 -16.90 -4.78
N LYS A 160 -27.40 -17.63 -5.07
CA LYS A 160 -27.42 -19.10 -4.97
C LYS A 160 -26.54 -19.72 -6.06
N SER A 161 -26.62 -19.20 -7.29
CA SER A 161 -25.77 -19.64 -8.40
C SER A 161 -24.30 -19.32 -8.17
N ASP A 162 -23.99 -18.18 -7.51
CA ASP A 162 -22.62 -17.78 -7.18
C ASP A 162 -22.00 -18.72 -6.16
N ILE A 163 -22.78 -19.11 -5.13
CA ILE A 163 -22.39 -20.13 -4.14
C ILE A 163 -22.11 -21.47 -4.84
N ILE A 164 -23.05 -21.96 -5.68
CA ILE A 164 -22.90 -23.23 -6.39
C ILE A 164 -21.65 -23.21 -7.28
N THR A 165 -21.46 -22.13 -8.02
CA THR A 165 -20.33 -21.97 -8.95
C THR A 165 -19.00 -21.95 -8.21
N SER A 166 -18.87 -21.12 -7.17
CA SER A 166 -17.62 -20.93 -6.44
C SER A 166 -17.21 -22.17 -5.63
N ILE A 167 -18.15 -22.79 -4.94
CA ILE A 167 -17.87 -24.01 -4.15
C ILE A 167 -17.50 -25.17 -5.08
N ASN A 168 -18.21 -25.37 -6.19
CA ASN A 168 -17.87 -26.39 -7.18
C ASN A 168 -16.56 -26.08 -7.94
N ALA A 169 -16.19 -24.81 -8.07
CA ALA A 169 -14.89 -24.42 -8.59
C ALA A 169 -13.72 -24.82 -7.66
N GLY A 170 -13.98 -25.08 -6.38
CA GLY A 170 -12.96 -25.56 -5.44
C GLY A 170 -12.65 -24.65 -4.26
N ILE A 171 -13.44 -23.61 -4.03
CA ILE A 171 -13.29 -22.73 -2.85
C ILE A 171 -13.66 -23.49 -1.58
N ASP A 172 -12.85 -23.36 -0.53
CA ASP A 172 -13.03 -24.06 0.74
C ASP A 172 -13.61 -23.16 1.84
N LEU A 173 -13.26 -21.89 1.85
CA LEU A 173 -13.72 -20.89 2.83
C LEU A 173 -14.17 -19.62 2.11
N VAL A 174 -15.37 -19.16 2.43
CA VAL A 174 -15.94 -17.95 1.81
C VAL A 174 -15.95 -16.80 2.80
N MET A 175 -15.40 -15.66 2.41
CA MET A 175 -15.51 -14.41 3.14
C MET A 175 -16.87 -13.77 2.91
N VAL A 176 -17.75 -13.84 3.90
CA VAL A 176 -19.08 -13.21 3.87
C VAL A 176 -19.12 -12.12 4.95
N PRO A 177 -18.90 -10.85 4.59
CA PRO A 177 -18.72 -9.76 5.56
C PRO A 177 -20.01 -9.33 6.27
N GLY A 178 -21.16 -9.80 5.84
CA GLY A 178 -22.47 -9.36 6.34
C GLY A 178 -23.07 -8.28 5.43
N ALA A 179 -24.26 -7.79 5.79
CA ALA A 179 -25.05 -6.84 5.00
C ALA A 179 -24.47 -5.40 4.99
N LEU A 180 -23.15 -5.24 4.92
CA LEU A 180 -22.51 -3.96 4.73
C LEU A 180 -22.47 -3.61 3.23
N TYR A 181 -22.86 -2.40 2.87
CA TYR A 181 -22.81 -1.91 1.48
C TYR A 181 -23.61 -2.76 0.47
N GLY A 182 -24.74 -3.33 0.86
CA GLY A 182 -25.56 -4.16 -0.01
C GLY A 182 -25.07 -5.59 -0.22
N GLN A 183 -24.01 -6.00 0.45
CA GLN A 183 -23.46 -7.36 0.37
C GLN A 183 -24.39 -8.39 1.03
N ASN A 184 -24.28 -9.64 0.57
CA ASN A 184 -25.07 -10.73 1.11
C ASN A 184 -24.70 -11.08 2.56
N HIS A 185 -25.69 -11.55 3.33
CA HIS A 185 -25.50 -11.86 4.73
C HIS A 185 -25.05 -13.32 4.93
N TYR A 186 -24.16 -13.58 5.90
CA TYR A 186 -23.64 -14.93 6.17
C TYR A 186 -24.74 -15.97 6.50
N LYS A 187 -25.87 -15.57 7.08
CA LYS A 187 -27.01 -16.48 7.35
C LYS A 187 -27.62 -16.97 6.05
N THR A 188 -27.84 -16.05 5.11
CA THR A 188 -28.35 -16.38 3.77
C THR A 188 -27.37 -17.32 3.04
N PHE A 189 -26.06 -17.06 3.16
CA PHE A 189 -25.03 -17.96 2.62
C PHE A 189 -25.18 -19.39 3.18
N ILE A 190 -25.31 -19.55 4.51
CA ILE A 190 -25.44 -20.86 5.15
C ILE A 190 -26.71 -21.57 4.71
N GLU A 191 -27.83 -20.84 4.62
CA GLU A 191 -29.13 -21.40 4.18
C GLU A 191 -29.05 -21.89 2.73
N LEU A 192 -28.59 -21.05 1.82
CA LEU A 192 -28.47 -21.38 0.39
C LEU A 192 -27.44 -22.48 0.13
N LEU A 193 -26.32 -22.49 0.85
CA LEU A 193 -25.32 -23.56 0.76
C LEU A 193 -25.93 -24.92 1.17
N ARG A 194 -26.69 -24.95 2.28
CA ARG A 194 -27.38 -26.17 2.74
C ARG A 194 -28.38 -26.66 1.69
N GLU A 195 -29.26 -25.77 1.21
CA GLU A 195 -30.21 -26.10 0.16
C GLU A 195 -29.52 -26.68 -1.07
N SER A 196 -28.44 -26.06 -1.53
CA SER A 196 -27.68 -26.50 -2.71
C SER A 196 -27.07 -27.89 -2.54
N VAL A 197 -26.68 -28.25 -1.32
CA VAL A 197 -26.23 -29.62 -1.01
C VAL A 197 -27.40 -30.61 -0.98
N GLU A 198 -28.51 -30.23 -0.33
CA GLU A 198 -29.73 -31.08 -0.25
C GLU A 198 -30.34 -31.35 -1.63
N GLU A 199 -30.29 -30.37 -2.52
CA GLU A 199 -30.72 -30.49 -3.93
C GLU A 199 -29.73 -31.28 -4.80
N GLY A 200 -28.50 -31.52 -4.32
CA GLY A 200 -27.43 -32.19 -5.05
C GLY A 200 -26.69 -31.32 -6.06
N SER A 201 -26.93 -30.00 -6.07
CA SER A 201 -26.18 -29.03 -6.89
C SER A 201 -24.74 -28.86 -6.44
N ILE A 202 -24.48 -29.10 -5.17
CA ILE A 202 -23.13 -29.20 -4.57
C ILE A 202 -23.00 -30.61 -3.98
N PRO A 203 -22.07 -31.44 -4.47
CA PRO A 203 -21.88 -32.78 -3.92
C PRO A 203 -21.27 -32.74 -2.53
N MET A 204 -21.72 -33.61 -1.62
CA MET A 204 -21.21 -33.71 -0.26
C MET A 204 -19.68 -33.92 -0.24
N SER A 205 -19.12 -34.64 -1.20
CA SER A 205 -17.65 -34.82 -1.31
C SER A 205 -16.88 -33.51 -1.46
N ARG A 206 -17.50 -32.45 -2.05
CA ARG A 206 -16.88 -31.13 -2.14
C ARG A 206 -16.85 -30.45 -0.76
N ILE A 207 -17.89 -30.63 0.04
CA ILE A 207 -17.95 -30.13 1.41
C ILE A 207 -16.92 -30.87 2.29
N ASP A 208 -16.83 -32.19 2.15
CA ASP A 208 -15.86 -33.01 2.89
C ASP A 208 -14.40 -32.58 2.57
N ASP A 209 -14.08 -32.30 1.29
CA ASP A 209 -12.76 -31.80 0.90
C ASP A 209 -12.49 -30.42 1.53
N ALA A 210 -13.45 -29.47 1.47
CA ALA A 210 -13.31 -28.15 2.09
C ALA A 210 -13.04 -28.22 3.59
N ILE A 211 -13.87 -28.99 4.30
CA ILE A 211 -13.73 -29.16 5.75
C ILE A 211 -12.40 -29.84 6.09
N THR A 212 -11.99 -30.85 5.33
CA THR A 212 -10.72 -31.54 5.54
C THR A 212 -9.55 -30.58 5.45
N ARG A 213 -9.51 -29.70 4.44
CA ARG A 213 -8.46 -28.67 4.26
C ARG A 213 -8.47 -27.64 5.40
N ILE A 214 -9.64 -27.15 5.78
CA ILE A 214 -9.79 -26.22 6.91
C ILE A 214 -9.29 -26.83 8.22
N LEU A 215 -9.73 -28.06 8.52
CA LEU A 215 -9.33 -28.76 9.75
C LEU A 215 -7.84 -29.10 9.77
N ARG A 216 -7.27 -29.48 8.63
CA ARG A 216 -5.83 -29.75 8.48
C ARG A 216 -5.01 -28.50 8.85
N VAL A 217 -5.33 -27.34 8.27
CA VAL A 217 -4.63 -26.08 8.59
C VAL A 217 -4.78 -25.73 10.07
N LYS A 218 -5.97 -25.88 10.66
CA LYS A 218 -6.16 -25.65 12.10
C LYS A 218 -5.34 -26.60 12.95
N TYR A 219 -5.24 -27.87 12.55
CA TYR A 219 -4.44 -28.87 13.24
C TYR A 219 -2.94 -28.55 13.16
N ASP A 220 -2.44 -28.24 11.98
CA ASP A 220 -1.03 -27.86 11.75
C ASP A 220 -0.61 -26.64 12.56
N LEU A 221 -1.54 -25.71 12.79
CA LEU A 221 -1.32 -24.53 13.64
C LEU A 221 -1.48 -24.81 15.14
N GLY A 222 -1.84 -26.05 15.55
CA GLY A 222 -2.06 -26.44 16.94
C GLY A 222 -3.25 -25.72 17.60
N LEU A 223 -4.26 -25.29 16.82
CA LEU A 223 -5.41 -24.52 17.35
C LEU A 223 -6.37 -25.37 18.18
N PHE A 224 -6.29 -26.70 18.09
CA PHE A 224 -7.08 -27.59 18.93
C PHE A 224 -6.52 -27.72 20.35
N ASP A 225 -5.19 -27.55 20.50
CA ASP A 225 -4.51 -27.64 21.81
C ASP A 225 -4.46 -26.28 22.51
N ASP A 226 -4.23 -25.20 21.73
CA ASP A 226 -4.10 -23.84 22.25
C ASP A 226 -4.65 -22.83 21.22
N PRO A 227 -5.97 -22.55 21.25
CA PRO A 227 -6.62 -21.68 20.27
C PRO A 227 -6.37 -20.18 20.50
N TYR A 228 -5.87 -19.80 21.68
CA TYR A 228 -5.73 -18.41 22.06
C TYR A 228 -4.29 -17.90 21.90
N GLY A 229 -4.19 -16.61 21.55
CA GLY A 229 -2.92 -15.89 21.63
C GLY A 229 -2.50 -15.67 23.09
N LYS A 230 -1.20 -15.47 23.31
CA LYS A 230 -0.65 -15.17 24.65
C LYS A 230 -0.64 -13.67 24.87
N ALA A 231 -1.37 -13.21 25.89
CA ALA A 231 -1.52 -11.78 26.23
C ALA A 231 -0.17 -11.09 26.50
N GLU A 232 0.79 -11.81 27.09
CA GLU A 232 2.14 -11.29 27.36
C GLU A 232 2.90 -10.87 26.10
N ARG A 233 2.53 -11.36 24.92
CA ARG A 233 3.11 -10.93 23.64
C ARG A 233 2.74 -9.51 23.24
N ALA A 234 1.67 -8.96 23.80
CA ALA A 234 1.29 -7.58 23.55
C ALA A 234 2.42 -6.59 23.91
N SER A 235 3.26 -6.93 24.90
CA SER A 235 4.44 -6.13 25.27
C SER A 235 5.52 -6.02 24.18
N GLN A 236 5.46 -6.87 23.16
CA GLN A 236 6.40 -6.83 22.03
C GLN A 236 5.97 -5.83 20.95
N VAL A 237 4.69 -5.44 20.93
CA VAL A 237 4.19 -4.42 19.99
C VAL A 237 4.86 -3.10 20.33
N GLY A 238 5.56 -2.51 19.34
CA GLY A 238 6.28 -1.26 19.52
C GLY A 238 7.52 -1.33 20.42
N SER A 239 8.01 -2.55 20.77
CA SER A 239 9.26 -2.69 21.53
C SER A 239 10.46 -2.11 20.74
N ASP A 240 11.51 -1.66 21.46
CA ASP A 240 12.71 -1.08 20.83
C ASP A 240 13.32 -2.02 19.78
N LYS A 241 13.32 -3.32 20.05
CA LYS A 241 13.78 -4.33 19.08
C LYS A 241 12.97 -4.30 17.79
N ASN A 242 11.62 -4.26 17.89
CA ASN A 242 10.75 -4.25 16.71
C ASN A 242 10.81 -2.91 15.97
N ARG A 243 10.92 -1.79 16.71
CA ARG A 243 11.15 -0.46 16.10
C ARG A 243 12.49 -0.41 15.36
N GLN A 244 13.55 -1.03 15.92
CA GLN A 244 14.84 -1.11 15.23
C GLN A 244 14.77 -1.94 13.94
N ILE A 245 14.03 -3.06 13.93
CA ILE A 245 13.81 -3.85 12.71
C ILE A 245 13.08 -3.01 11.65
N ALA A 246 12.05 -2.25 12.04
CA ALA A 246 11.34 -1.35 11.13
C ALA A 246 12.28 -0.27 10.55
N ARG A 247 13.09 0.39 11.40
CA ARG A 247 14.11 1.37 10.98
C ARG A 247 15.13 0.76 10.02
N ASP A 248 15.59 -0.47 10.30
CA ASP A 248 16.53 -1.18 9.43
C ASP A 248 15.89 -1.49 8.07
N ALA A 249 14.64 -1.94 8.04
CA ALA A 249 13.91 -2.19 6.80
C ALA A 249 13.74 -0.91 5.98
N VAL A 250 13.40 0.21 6.62
CA VAL A 250 13.26 1.52 5.96
C VAL A 250 14.56 1.92 5.29
N LYS A 251 15.68 2.00 6.04
CA LYS A 251 16.95 2.46 5.44
C LYS A 251 17.47 1.53 4.34
N MET A 252 17.19 0.23 4.41
CA MET A 252 17.54 -0.73 3.37
C MET A 252 16.68 -0.59 2.10
N SER A 253 15.46 -0.08 2.19
CA SER A 253 14.54 0.11 1.07
C SER A 253 14.69 1.47 0.37
N MET A 254 15.36 2.46 0.98
CA MET A 254 15.57 3.77 0.37
C MET A 254 16.38 3.66 -0.93
N VAL A 255 15.88 4.28 -2.01
CA VAL A 255 16.58 4.30 -3.30
C VAL A 255 17.06 5.70 -3.63
N LEU A 256 18.38 5.88 -3.66
CA LEU A 256 18.99 7.13 -4.12
C LEU A 256 18.96 7.18 -5.65
N LEU A 257 18.16 8.09 -6.21
CA LEU A 257 17.97 8.21 -7.65
C LEU A 257 18.83 9.31 -8.28
N LYS A 258 19.19 10.33 -7.51
CA LYS A 258 20.01 11.45 -7.98
C LYS A 258 20.85 12.02 -6.84
N ASN A 259 22.11 12.39 -7.13
CA ASN A 259 23.03 13.03 -6.18
C ASN A 259 24.04 13.93 -6.91
N GLU A 260 23.58 15.11 -7.38
CA GLU A 260 24.45 16.05 -8.08
C GLU A 260 25.34 16.82 -7.10
N SER A 261 26.58 17.01 -7.50
CA SER A 261 27.60 17.72 -6.72
C SER A 261 27.78 17.17 -5.30
N ASN A 262 27.46 15.89 -5.09
CA ASN A 262 27.51 15.22 -3.79
C ASN A 262 26.74 16.02 -2.70
N VAL A 263 25.52 16.48 -3.02
CA VAL A 263 24.66 17.16 -2.04
C VAL A 263 24.30 16.25 -0.87
N LEU A 264 24.24 14.95 -1.11
CA LEU A 264 24.09 13.91 -0.10
C LEU A 264 25.41 13.13 0.08
N PRO A 265 25.73 12.66 1.29
CA PRO A 265 24.96 12.83 2.53
C PRO A 265 25.00 14.27 3.07
N LEU A 266 23.90 14.65 3.76
CA LEU A 266 23.83 15.92 4.48
C LEU A 266 24.80 15.92 5.67
N LYS A 267 25.22 17.10 6.08
CA LYS A 267 26.02 17.24 7.30
C LYS A 267 25.15 17.69 8.46
N LYS A 268 25.29 17.04 9.61
CA LYS A 268 24.46 17.28 10.81
C LYS A 268 24.64 18.67 11.43
N ASP A 269 25.75 19.37 11.10
CA ASP A 269 26.09 20.72 11.56
C ASP A 269 25.54 21.82 10.63
N LYS A 270 24.84 21.47 9.55
CA LYS A 270 24.37 22.44 8.55
C LYS A 270 22.90 22.83 8.78
N SER A 271 22.60 24.06 8.33
CA SER A 271 21.23 24.57 8.37
C SER A 271 20.39 23.98 7.26
N ILE A 272 19.24 23.44 7.61
CA ILE A 272 18.31 22.80 6.68
C ILE A 272 16.94 23.45 6.82
N THR A 273 16.28 23.74 5.68
CA THR A 273 14.85 24.02 5.65
C THR A 273 14.10 22.78 5.17
N VAL A 274 13.18 22.28 5.98
CA VAL A 274 12.31 21.15 5.62
C VAL A 274 10.97 21.68 5.14
N VAL A 275 10.52 21.22 3.97
CA VAL A 275 9.30 21.69 3.29
C VAL A 275 8.49 20.52 2.77
N GLY A 276 7.26 20.80 2.28
CA GLY A 276 6.40 19.83 1.58
C GLY A 276 5.38 19.14 2.48
N SER A 277 4.38 18.54 1.81
CA SER A 277 3.20 17.94 2.46
C SER A 277 3.52 16.72 3.32
N GLY A 278 4.59 15.98 2.98
CA GLY A 278 4.98 14.73 3.66
C GLY A 278 5.95 14.92 4.82
N ALA A 279 6.50 16.14 5.05
CA ALA A 279 7.56 16.35 6.02
C ALA A 279 7.17 15.96 7.46
N ASN A 280 5.97 16.35 7.88
CA ASN A 280 5.42 16.06 9.21
C ASN A 280 4.08 15.32 9.10
N ASN A 281 4.00 14.30 8.24
CA ASN A 281 2.75 13.60 7.93
C ASN A 281 2.92 12.09 8.02
N LEU A 282 2.68 11.52 9.19
CA LEU A 282 2.74 10.08 9.43
C LEU A 282 1.73 9.30 8.58
N GLY A 283 0.60 9.91 8.22
CA GLY A 283 -0.38 9.27 7.35
C GLY A 283 0.17 9.03 5.96
N MET A 284 0.85 10.01 5.36
CA MET A 284 1.53 9.82 4.07
C MET A 284 2.68 8.80 4.16
N GLN A 285 3.41 8.78 5.28
CA GLN A 285 4.47 7.78 5.49
C GLN A 285 3.93 6.35 5.57
N ASN A 286 2.75 6.17 6.18
CA ASN A 286 2.13 4.85 6.36
C ASN A 286 1.42 4.35 5.10
N GLY A 287 0.84 5.24 4.29
CA GLY A 287 -0.02 4.85 3.18
C GLY A 287 -1.37 4.27 3.61
N GLY A 288 -1.98 3.47 2.75
CA GLY A 288 -3.20 2.71 3.03
C GLY A 288 -2.95 1.40 3.81
N TRP A 289 -4.00 0.60 4.00
CA TRP A 289 -3.97 -0.65 4.75
C TRP A 289 -3.46 -0.51 6.19
N THR A 290 -3.74 0.62 6.82
CA THR A 290 -3.55 0.86 8.24
C THR A 290 -4.82 0.48 9.02
N VAL A 291 -4.95 0.90 10.29
CA VAL A 291 -6.19 0.69 11.06
C VAL A 291 -7.41 1.32 10.34
N GLU A 292 -7.22 2.46 9.69
CA GLU A 292 -8.16 2.97 8.69
C GLU A 292 -7.76 2.41 7.32
N TRP A 293 -8.64 1.63 6.69
CA TRP A 293 -8.38 0.93 5.44
C TRP A 293 -7.76 1.81 4.34
N GLN A 294 -8.31 2.99 4.10
CA GLN A 294 -7.78 3.92 3.08
C GLN A 294 -6.54 4.70 3.56
N GLY A 295 -6.14 4.53 4.82
CA GLY A 295 -5.16 5.37 5.46
C GLY A 295 -5.73 6.75 5.82
N ARG A 296 -5.01 7.50 6.63
CA ARG A 296 -5.42 8.84 7.04
C ARG A 296 -4.26 9.81 6.93
N SER A 297 -4.34 10.72 5.97
CA SER A 297 -3.46 11.89 5.94
C SER A 297 -4.06 12.99 6.79
N THR A 298 -3.27 13.52 7.72
CA THR A 298 -3.64 14.72 8.45
C THR A 298 -2.63 15.80 8.07
N PRO A 299 -3.02 16.75 7.24
CA PRO A 299 -2.13 17.85 6.87
C PRO A 299 -1.73 18.65 8.10
N ASP A 300 -0.52 19.19 8.12
CA ASP A 300 -0.08 20.07 9.19
C ASP A 300 -0.89 21.38 9.22
N PHE A 301 -1.17 21.92 10.42
CA PHE A 301 -1.91 23.17 10.57
C PHE A 301 -1.30 24.30 9.71
N LYS A 302 0.04 24.41 9.70
CA LYS A 302 0.77 25.41 8.91
C LYS A 302 0.61 25.23 7.39
N ILE A 303 0.20 24.05 6.92
CA ILE A 303 -0.11 23.83 5.51
C ILE A 303 -1.47 24.43 5.18
N LEU A 304 -2.42 24.32 6.08
CA LEU A 304 -3.79 24.78 5.93
C LEU A 304 -3.91 26.30 6.14
N ASP A 305 -3.30 26.84 7.19
CA ASP A 305 -3.26 28.27 7.52
C ASP A 305 -2.42 29.01 6.48
N ASN A 306 -3.06 29.40 5.38
CA ASN A 306 -2.37 29.99 4.23
C ASN A 306 -2.09 31.49 4.38
N ASN A 307 -2.79 32.18 5.28
CA ASN A 307 -2.61 33.57 5.58
C ASN A 307 -1.75 33.84 6.85
N SER A 308 -1.41 32.73 7.58
CA SER A 308 -0.60 32.73 8.80
C SER A 308 -1.20 33.58 9.92
N ASP A 309 -2.52 33.62 10.04
CA ASP A 309 -3.22 34.34 11.11
C ASP A 309 -3.45 33.50 12.39
N GLY A 310 -3.06 32.22 12.36
CA GLY A 310 -3.19 31.27 13.45
C GLY A 310 -4.58 30.65 13.60
N LYS A 311 -5.38 30.73 12.55
CA LYS A 311 -6.71 30.16 12.44
C LYS A 311 -6.92 29.51 11.10
N LEU A 312 -7.89 28.59 11.01
CA LEU A 312 -8.34 28.05 9.74
C LEU A 312 -9.79 28.45 9.51
N ASN A 313 -10.09 28.97 8.36
CA ASN A 313 -11.45 29.17 7.88
C ASN A 313 -11.81 28.12 6.81
N MET A 314 -13.08 28.04 6.42
CA MET A 314 -13.56 27.08 5.44
C MET A 314 -12.88 27.24 4.07
N ASP A 315 -12.54 28.46 3.66
CA ASP A 315 -11.93 28.72 2.36
C ASP A 315 -10.50 28.20 2.30
N GLU A 316 -9.74 28.30 3.38
CA GLU A 316 -8.38 27.79 3.51
C GLU A 316 -8.38 26.26 3.46
N VAL A 317 -9.23 25.62 4.24
CA VAL A 317 -9.37 24.16 4.22
C VAL A 317 -9.79 23.70 2.82
N THR A 318 -10.81 24.34 2.23
CA THR A 318 -11.27 24.01 0.87
C THR A 318 -10.16 24.17 -0.18
N SER A 319 -9.41 25.27 -0.12
CA SER A 319 -8.32 25.55 -1.05
C SER A 319 -7.23 24.49 -0.96
N HIS A 320 -6.85 24.09 0.27
CA HIS A 320 -5.87 23.04 0.46
C HIS A 320 -6.36 21.70 -0.11
N PHE A 321 -7.57 21.27 0.24
CA PHE A 321 -8.09 19.99 -0.24
C PHE A 321 -8.20 19.94 -1.77
N LYS A 322 -8.59 21.06 -2.41
CA LYS A 322 -8.58 21.16 -3.88
C LYS A 322 -7.19 20.97 -4.46
N SER A 323 -6.17 21.57 -3.86
CA SER A 323 -4.78 21.49 -4.37
C SER A 323 -4.07 20.18 -4.03
N ALA A 324 -4.45 19.52 -2.95
CA ALA A 324 -3.82 18.29 -2.48
C ALA A 324 -4.46 17.02 -3.08
N TYR A 325 -5.75 17.08 -3.39
CA TYR A 325 -6.52 15.91 -3.86
C TYR A 325 -6.97 16.03 -5.33
N ASP A 326 -6.82 17.20 -5.94
CA ASP A 326 -7.15 17.47 -7.35
C ASP A 326 -8.52 16.89 -7.80
N ALA A 327 -8.50 15.93 -8.74
CA ALA A 327 -9.69 15.30 -9.29
C ALA A 327 -10.48 14.42 -8.30
N LYS A 328 -9.90 14.08 -7.13
CA LYS A 328 -10.57 13.31 -6.06
C LYS A 328 -11.21 14.21 -4.99
N TYR A 329 -11.19 15.52 -5.19
CA TYR A 329 -11.80 16.48 -4.28
C TYR A 329 -13.33 16.30 -4.19
N ASP A 330 -13.83 16.21 -2.96
CA ASP A 330 -15.26 16.17 -2.64
C ASP A 330 -15.60 17.27 -1.62
N ALA A 331 -16.44 18.23 -2.03
CA ALA A 331 -16.83 19.35 -1.20
C ALA A 331 -17.57 18.94 0.07
N GLY A 332 -18.40 17.88 0.01
CA GLY A 332 -19.15 17.38 1.19
C GLY A 332 -18.23 16.80 2.25
N ASN A 333 -17.16 16.12 1.83
CA ASN A 333 -16.15 15.58 2.74
C ASN A 333 -15.38 16.71 3.44
N VAL A 334 -15.08 17.80 2.74
CA VAL A 334 -14.37 18.96 3.30
C VAL A 334 -15.23 19.72 4.31
N GLU A 335 -16.51 19.92 3.99
CA GLU A 335 -17.47 20.55 4.92
C GLU A 335 -17.63 19.70 6.21
N GLY A 336 -17.75 18.38 6.05
CA GLY A 336 -17.78 17.44 7.17
C GLY A 336 -16.50 17.47 8.01
N PHE A 337 -15.34 17.55 7.37
CA PHE A 337 -14.04 17.66 8.04
C PHE A 337 -13.96 18.97 8.83
N PHE A 338 -14.27 20.12 8.23
CA PHE A 338 -14.25 21.42 8.90
C PHE A 338 -15.19 21.47 10.10
N LYS A 339 -16.43 21.00 9.95
CA LYS A 339 -17.41 20.93 11.02
C LYS A 339 -16.98 20.04 12.20
N ASN A 340 -16.18 19.03 11.91
CA ASN A 340 -15.59 18.19 12.96
C ASN A 340 -14.45 18.87 13.70
N LEU A 341 -13.79 19.84 13.11
CA LEU A 341 -12.74 20.66 13.71
C LEU A 341 -13.31 21.81 14.55
N ASP A 342 -14.20 22.60 13.96
CA ASP A 342 -14.89 23.75 14.59
C ASP A 342 -15.93 23.26 15.61
N LYS A 343 -15.45 22.95 16.82
CA LYS A 343 -16.28 22.36 17.89
C LYS A 343 -17.15 23.38 18.59
N ASP A 344 -16.73 24.63 18.66
CA ASP A 344 -17.49 25.70 19.27
C ASP A 344 -18.42 26.43 18.28
N SER A 345 -18.34 26.02 16.98
CA SER A 345 -19.15 26.54 15.88
C SER A 345 -19.01 28.06 15.70
N ASN A 346 -17.83 28.60 15.93
CA ASN A 346 -17.54 30.02 15.77
C ASN A 346 -17.17 30.38 14.32
N GLY A 347 -16.99 29.40 13.44
CA GLY A 347 -16.65 29.56 12.03
C GLY A 347 -15.16 29.58 11.74
N ASP A 348 -14.31 29.50 12.75
CA ASP A 348 -12.85 29.43 12.67
C ASP A 348 -12.37 28.18 13.44
N VAL A 349 -11.21 27.63 13.07
CA VAL A 349 -10.55 26.54 13.81
C VAL A 349 -9.20 27.02 14.25
N ASN A 350 -8.95 27.09 15.54
CA ASN A 350 -7.63 27.42 16.07
C ASN A 350 -6.71 26.18 16.16
N GLU A 351 -5.43 26.40 16.42
CA GLU A 351 -4.43 25.31 16.46
C GLU A 351 -4.73 24.27 17.56
N ASP A 352 -5.32 24.69 18.69
CA ASP A 352 -5.67 23.77 19.78
C ASP A 352 -6.85 22.86 19.42
N GLU A 353 -7.88 23.39 18.75
CA GLU A 353 -8.99 22.59 18.22
C GLU A 353 -8.49 21.60 17.15
N PHE A 354 -7.62 22.05 16.26
CA PHE A 354 -7.02 21.21 15.26
C PHE A 354 -6.18 20.08 15.88
N LYS A 355 -5.30 20.39 16.83
CA LYS A 355 -4.49 19.41 17.57
C LYS A 355 -5.37 18.41 18.34
N LYS A 356 -6.44 18.89 18.94
CA LYS A 356 -7.35 18.04 19.71
C LYS A 356 -7.99 16.96 18.86
N LEU A 357 -8.48 17.28 17.65
CA LEU A 357 -8.98 16.26 16.73
C LEU A 357 -7.93 15.21 16.41
N ILE A 358 -6.69 15.65 16.21
CA ILE A 358 -5.57 14.76 15.91
C ILE A 358 -5.28 13.87 17.12
N THR A 359 -5.17 14.43 18.33
CA THR A 359 -4.79 13.70 19.54
C THR A 359 -5.91 12.84 20.13
N GLU A 360 -7.16 13.19 19.92
CA GLU A 360 -8.33 12.41 20.38
C GLU A 360 -8.74 11.29 19.40
N SER A 361 -8.15 11.24 18.21
CA SER A 361 -8.42 10.14 17.29
C SER A 361 -7.88 8.82 17.87
N PRO A 362 -8.70 7.76 17.98
CA PRO A 362 -8.23 6.46 18.45
C PRO A 362 -7.24 5.80 17.51
N TYR A 363 -7.01 6.37 16.33
CA TYR A 363 -6.19 5.83 15.25
C TYR A 363 -4.93 6.65 14.98
N GLN A 364 -4.36 7.28 16.01
CA GLN A 364 -3.11 8.00 15.86
C GLN A 364 -1.95 7.03 15.59
N PRO A 365 -1.20 7.19 14.51
CA PRO A 365 0.04 6.47 14.36
C PRO A 365 1.06 7.00 15.38
N ASP A 366 1.54 6.13 16.26
CA ASP A 366 2.63 6.44 17.17
C ASP A 366 3.96 6.16 16.45
N GLY A 367 4.59 7.21 15.92
CA GLY A 367 5.81 7.09 15.13
C GLY A 367 6.58 8.38 15.04
N THR A 368 7.71 8.32 14.34
CA THR A 368 8.58 9.46 14.09
C THR A 368 8.39 9.97 12.67
N SER A 369 7.99 11.25 12.52
CA SER A 369 7.94 11.88 11.19
C SER A 369 9.37 12.15 10.67
N ILE A 370 9.50 12.33 9.35
CA ILE A 370 10.81 12.67 8.75
C ILE A 370 11.34 13.99 9.29
N LEU A 371 10.46 14.99 9.49
CA LEU A 371 10.84 16.25 10.14
C LEU A 371 11.44 16.01 11.52
N LYS A 372 10.72 15.30 12.37
CA LYS A 372 11.18 15.00 13.75
C LYS A 372 12.49 14.21 13.75
N ALA A 373 12.62 13.24 12.86
CA ALA A 373 13.85 12.45 12.73
C ALA A 373 15.07 13.31 12.33
N LEU A 374 14.86 14.29 11.43
CA LEU A 374 15.92 15.23 11.05
C LEU A 374 16.31 16.17 12.20
N GLU A 375 15.32 16.66 12.97
CA GLU A 375 15.55 17.49 14.16
C GLU A 375 16.35 16.72 15.22
N GLU A 376 15.95 15.50 15.54
CA GLU A 376 16.59 14.65 16.54
C GLU A 376 18.03 14.23 16.16
N ALA A 377 18.29 14.05 14.85
CA ALA A 377 19.60 13.64 14.36
C ALA A 377 20.56 14.81 14.10
N SER A 378 20.12 16.08 14.16
CA SER A 378 20.97 17.26 13.96
C SER A 378 21.86 17.52 15.17
N ASP A 379 23.07 18.07 14.93
CA ASP A 379 24.07 18.33 16.01
C ASP A 379 23.65 19.41 16.99
N LYS A 380 22.76 20.32 16.61
CA LYS A 380 22.31 21.46 17.43
C LYS A 380 20.86 21.79 17.17
N GLU A 381 20.16 22.16 18.22
CA GLU A 381 18.82 22.74 18.13
C GLU A 381 18.81 24.01 17.24
N GLY A 382 17.76 24.20 16.47
CA GLY A 382 17.56 25.35 15.59
C GLY A 382 18.26 25.29 14.22
N LEU A 383 19.02 24.23 13.92
CA LEU A 383 19.53 23.99 12.57
C LEU A 383 18.44 23.61 11.58
N ILE A 384 17.41 22.94 12.04
CA ILE A 384 16.26 22.56 11.22
C ILE A 384 15.18 23.64 11.33
N THR A 385 14.72 24.15 10.18
CA THR A 385 13.60 25.08 10.09
C THR A 385 12.49 24.41 9.29
N TYR A 386 11.28 24.45 9.80
CA TYR A 386 10.12 23.88 9.13
C TYR A 386 9.26 24.98 8.48
N ASP A 387 9.18 24.96 7.16
CA ASP A 387 8.34 25.86 6.34
C ASP A 387 7.63 25.03 5.26
N PRO A 388 6.53 24.30 5.61
CA PRO A 388 5.93 23.32 4.71
C PRO A 388 5.45 23.90 3.39
N ARG A 389 5.13 25.19 3.33
CA ARG A 389 4.68 25.89 2.14
C ARG A 389 5.82 26.51 1.32
N ALA A 390 7.04 26.51 1.87
CA ALA A 390 8.20 27.16 1.24
C ALA A 390 7.97 28.65 0.91
N GLU A 391 7.33 29.38 1.81
CA GLU A 391 6.99 30.81 1.63
C GLU A 391 8.05 31.73 2.24
N ASN A 392 8.77 31.25 3.25
CA ASN A 392 9.76 32.04 4.00
C ASN A 392 11.18 31.46 3.86
N ILE A 393 11.53 31.01 2.65
CA ILE A 393 12.85 30.40 2.41
C ILE A 393 13.94 31.46 2.54
N SER A 394 14.70 31.39 3.61
CA SER A 394 15.96 32.12 3.75
C SER A 394 17.11 31.36 3.08
N LYS A 395 18.25 32.02 2.93
CA LYS A 395 19.44 31.32 2.44
C LYS A 395 19.90 30.29 3.48
N ARG A 396 19.92 29.05 3.09
CA ARG A 396 20.29 27.87 3.89
C ARG A 396 21.34 27.06 3.16
N ASP A 397 21.95 26.10 3.85
CA ASP A 397 22.87 25.18 3.19
C ASP A 397 22.13 24.23 2.25
N VAL A 398 20.96 23.69 2.68
CA VAL A 398 20.14 22.76 1.91
C VAL A 398 18.66 22.91 2.24
N ILE A 399 17.79 22.68 1.25
CA ILE A 399 16.36 22.45 1.42
C ILE A 399 16.10 20.95 1.26
N VAL A 400 15.37 20.35 2.19
CA VAL A 400 14.82 18.99 2.09
C VAL A 400 13.32 19.10 1.87
N ALA A 401 12.86 18.76 0.67
CA ALA A 401 11.45 18.74 0.32
C ALA A 401 10.91 17.31 0.40
N VAL A 402 9.95 17.05 1.30
CA VAL A 402 9.26 15.77 1.43
C VAL A 402 7.88 15.90 0.83
N VAL A 403 7.67 15.23 -0.30
CA VAL A 403 6.48 15.36 -1.16
C VAL A 403 5.98 13.98 -1.56
N GLY A 404 4.74 13.86 -2.05
CA GLY A 404 4.28 12.56 -2.54
C GLY A 404 2.79 12.42 -2.69
N GLU A 405 2.30 11.19 -2.49
CA GLU A 405 0.89 10.84 -2.57
C GLU A 405 0.22 10.83 -1.19
N ASN A 406 -1.04 11.27 -1.13
CA ASN A 406 -1.90 10.97 0.01
C ASN A 406 -2.17 9.46 0.07
N PRO A 407 -2.44 8.91 1.27
CA PRO A 407 -2.71 7.48 1.41
C PRO A 407 -3.96 7.04 0.63
N TYR A 408 -3.92 5.81 0.16
CA TYR A 408 -5.03 5.13 -0.50
C TYR A 408 -4.88 3.61 -0.35
N ALA A 409 -5.97 2.88 -0.56
CA ALA A 409 -5.97 1.43 -0.71
C ALA A 409 -6.86 1.00 -1.87
N GLU A 410 -6.50 -0.09 -2.51
CA GLU A 410 -7.23 -0.72 -3.62
C GLU A 410 -7.59 0.24 -4.78
N GLY A 411 -8.71 0.03 -5.44
CA GLY A 411 -9.15 0.80 -6.60
C GLY A 411 -9.39 2.30 -6.36
N ILE A 412 -9.51 2.74 -5.10
CA ILE A 412 -9.47 4.17 -4.76
C ILE A 412 -8.12 4.79 -5.16
N GLY A 413 -7.06 4.00 -5.13
CA GLY A 413 -5.73 4.39 -5.58
C GLY A 413 -5.54 4.40 -7.09
N ASP A 414 -6.46 3.85 -7.89
CA ASP A 414 -6.36 3.87 -9.35
C ASP A 414 -6.26 5.30 -9.85
N ASN A 415 -5.19 5.61 -10.60
CA ASN A 415 -4.92 6.98 -10.99
C ASN A 415 -4.34 7.05 -12.41
N PRO A 416 -5.01 7.73 -13.36
CA PRO A 416 -4.53 7.86 -14.73
C PRO A 416 -3.29 8.73 -14.86
N THR A 417 -3.01 9.62 -13.90
CA THR A 417 -2.02 10.69 -14.03
C THR A 417 -1.02 10.72 -12.89
N ILE A 418 -0.59 9.60 -12.39
CA ILE A 418 0.33 9.39 -11.26
C ILE A 418 1.44 10.45 -11.12
N GLY A 419 1.08 11.68 -10.75
CA GLY A 419 1.96 12.84 -10.62
C GLY A 419 1.97 13.41 -9.21
N LEU A 420 2.80 14.44 -9.01
CA LEU A 420 2.77 15.22 -7.77
C LEU A 420 1.49 16.08 -7.74
N SER A 421 0.96 16.32 -6.53
CA SER A 421 -0.13 17.26 -6.32
C SER A 421 0.26 18.68 -6.78
N SER A 422 -0.73 19.49 -7.14
CA SER A 422 -0.48 20.89 -7.50
C SER A 422 0.13 21.69 -6.34
N PHE A 423 -0.20 21.33 -5.10
CA PHE A 423 0.42 21.91 -3.90
C PHE A 423 1.92 21.62 -3.85
N ASP A 424 2.32 20.35 -3.92
CA ASP A 424 3.74 19.96 -3.84
C ASP A 424 4.54 20.47 -5.04
N ALA A 425 3.96 20.47 -6.23
CA ALA A 425 4.59 21.06 -7.41
C ALA A 425 4.88 22.55 -7.21
N ALA A 426 3.96 23.31 -6.59
CA ALA A 426 4.17 24.73 -6.29
C ALA A 426 5.22 24.94 -5.20
N VAL A 427 5.27 24.09 -4.16
CA VAL A 427 6.33 24.11 -3.13
C VAL A 427 7.69 23.89 -3.77
N LEU A 428 7.87 22.86 -4.58
CA LEU A 428 9.12 22.55 -5.27
C LEU A 428 9.58 23.66 -6.21
N GLU A 429 8.65 24.32 -6.89
CA GLU A 429 8.97 25.46 -7.78
C GLU A 429 9.48 26.68 -6.97
N ARG A 430 8.91 26.95 -5.78
CA ARG A 430 9.43 27.98 -4.86
C ARG A 430 10.82 27.64 -4.35
N CYS A 431 11.04 26.39 -3.97
CA CYS A 431 12.36 25.90 -3.54
C CYS A 431 13.42 26.10 -4.64
N TYR A 432 13.11 25.68 -5.86
CA TYR A 432 14.02 25.86 -7.01
C TYR A 432 14.36 27.33 -7.26
N LYS A 433 13.35 28.22 -7.23
CA LYS A 433 13.56 29.67 -7.43
C LYS A 433 14.37 30.34 -6.34
N SER A 434 14.45 29.75 -5.15
CA SER A 434 15.26 30.28 -4.04
C SER A 434 16.78 30.20 -4.31
N GLY A 435 17.21 29.33 -5.24
CA GLY A 435 18.62 29.10 -5.57
C GLY A 435 19.40 28.34 -4.48
N ASN A 436 18.72 27.78 -3.49
CA ASN A 436 19.34 26.87 -2.52
C ASN A 436 19.51 25.47 -3.13
N LYS A 437 20.41 24.66 -2.57
CA LYS A 437 20.49 23.22 -2.89
C LYS A 437 19.20 22.52 -2.48
N LEU A 438 18.65 21.68 -3.36
CA LEU A 438 17.36 21.04 -3.18
C LEU A 438 17.47 19.52 -3.26
N VAL A 439 17.19 18.88 -2.13
CA VAL A 439 17.02 17.42 -2.01
C VAL A 439 15.53 17.11 -1.90
N VAL A 440 15.04 16.22 -2.75
CA VAL A 440 13.65 15.78 -2.77
C VAL A 440 13.54 14.35 -2.26
N VAL A 441 12.62 14.13 -1.34
CA VAL A 441 12.24 12.82 -0.79
C VAL A 441 10.80 12.55 -1.22
N ILE A 442 10.58 11.49 -1.99
CA ILE A 442 9.24 11.13 -2.48
C ILE A 442 8.65 10.04 -1.62
N LEU A 443 7.46 10.32 -1.04
CA LEU A 443 6.60 9.36 -0.36
C LEU A 443 5.52 8.89 -1.33
N SER A 444 5.59 7.65 -1.79
CA SER A 444 4.59 7.13 -2.74
C SER A 444 4.56 5.60 -2.72
N GLY A 445 3.41 5.04 -3.10
CA GLY A 445 3.25 3.60 -3.29
C GLY A 445 3.73 3.11 -4.66
N ARG A 446 4.22 4.02 -5.53
CA ARG A 446 4.56 3.74 -6.94
C ARG A 446 5.50 4.79 -7.51
N PRO A 447 6.15 4.55 -8.67
CA PRO A 447 6.83 5.59 -9.43
C PRO A 447 5.87 6.73 -9.84
N LEU A 448 6.31 7.98 -9.70
CA LEU A 448 5.52 9.16 -10.08
C LEU A 448 6.09 9.82 -11.33
N ILE A 449 5.24 10.45 -12.13
CA ILE A 449 5.67 11.24 -13.29
C ILE A 449 6.33 12.54 -12.83
N ILE A 450 7.66 12.57 -12.89
CA ILE A 450 8.50 13.67 -12.37
C ILE A 450 9.50 14.22 -13.39
N LYS A 451 9.50 13.74 -14.63
CA LYS A 451 10.52 14.09 -15.65
C LYS A 451 10.72 15.60 -15.79
N GLU A 452 9.64 16.38 -15.76
CA GLU A 452 9.72 17.85 -15.95
C GLU A 452 10.34 18.59 -14.76
N HIS A 453 10.43 17.94 -13.62
CA HIS A 453 10.91 18.52 -12.37
C HIS A 453 12.31 18.06 -11.99
N VAL A 454 12.67 16.82 -12.29
CA VAL A 454 13.89 16.15 -11.77
C VAL A 454 15.19 16.88 -12.11
N SER A 455 15.24 17.61 -13.23
CA SER A 455 16.41 18.41 -13.62
C SER A 455 16.69 19.61 -12.70
N LYS A 456 15.67 20.03 -11.95
CA LYS A 456 15.73 21.18 -11.02
C LYS A 456 16.21 20.79 -9.61
N TRP A 457 16.37 19.51 -9.33
CA TRP A 457 16.72 18.98 -8.01
C TRP A 457 18.19 18.56 -7.97
N ASP A 458 18.89 18.79 -6.87
CA ASP A 458 20.27 18.35 -6.68
C ASP A 458 20.34 16.91 -6.15
N GLY A 459 19.38 16.47 -5.33
CA GLY A 459 19.26 15.12 -4.82
C GLY A 459 17.83 14.59 -4.92
N LEU A 460 17.70 13.27 -5.09
CA LEU A 460 16.39 12.60 -5.15
C LEU A 460 16.45 11.23 -4.48
N ILE A 461 15.57 11.01 -3.52
CA ILE A 461 15.36 9.72 -2.86
C ILE A 461 13.90 9.27 -3.07
N ALA A 462 13.71 8.05 -3.55
CA ALA A 462 12.44 7.35 -3.44
C ALA A 462 12.38 6.66 -2.06
N ALA A 463 11.53 7.18 -1.20
CA ALA A 463 11.39 6.70 0.18
C ALA A 463 10.24 5.70 0.33
N TRP A 464 9.43 5.53 -0.70
CA TRP A 464 8.26 4.64 -0.71
C TRP A 464 7.31 4.99 0.44
N LEU A 465 6.94 4.00 1.25
CA LEU A 465 6.08 4.16 2.43
C LEU A 465 6.87 3.71 3.68
N PRO A 466 7.66 4.61 4.30
CA PRO A 466 8.55 4.25 5.41
C PRO A 466 7.81 3.94 6.72
N GLY A 467 6.49 4.03 6.73
CA GLY A 467 5.71 3.74 7.92
C GLY A 467 5.97 4.71 9.06
N MET A 468 6.11 4.17 10.26
CA MET A 468 6.32 4.95 11.49
C MET A 468 7.79 5.22 11.81
N ALA A 469 8.72 4.82 10.94
CA ALA A 469 10.18 4.86 11.19
C ALA A 469 10.90 5.91 10.32
N GLY A 470 10.51 7.18 10.45
CA GLY A 470 11.16 8.30 9.76
C GLY A 470 12.66 8.41 10.05
N GLU A 471 13.13 7.85 11.16
CA GLU A 471 14.56 7.77 11.51
C GLU A 471 15.36 7.00 10.44
N GLY A 472 14.76 5.98 9.80
CA GLY A 472 15.44 5.25 8.73
C GLY A 472 15.70 6.12 7.49
N VAL A 473 14.81 7.09 7.21
CA VAL A 473 15.01 8.10 6.15
C VAL A 473 16.10 9.08 6.53
N SER A 474 16.09 9.57 7.78
CA SER A 474 17.12 10.45 8.34
C SER A 474 18.51 9.80 8.32
N ASP A 475 18.63 8.51 8.66
CA ASP A 475 19.88 7.75 8.61
C ASP A 475 20.51 7.78 7.20
N VAL A 476 19.68 7.65 6.16
CA VAL A 476 20.15 7.72 4.77
C VAL A 476 20.51 9.16 4.40
N LEU A 477 19.67 10.14 4.75
CA LEU A 477 19.93 11.53 4.40
C LEU A 477 21.24 12.06 5.02
N TYR A 478 21.56 11.68 6.25
CA TYR A 478 22.80 12.09 6.93
C TYR A 478 23.99 11.16 6.67
N GLY A 479 23.78 10.03 5.98
CA GLY A 479 24.86 9.09 5.68
C GLY A 479 25.28 8.18 6.84
N ASP A 480 24.46 8.10 7.89
CA ASP A 480 24.60 7.08 8.94
C ASP A 480 24.41 5.67 8.34
N TYR A 481 23.71 5.61 7.22
CA TYR A 481 23.57 4.42 6.37
C TYR A 481 23.69 4.80 4.90
N SER A 482 24.61 4.17 4.17
CA SER A 482 24.71 4.35 2.72
C SER A 482 23.56 3.62 1.99
N PRO A 483 22.82 4.28 1.10
CA PRO A 483 21.68 3.66 0.42
C PRO A 483 22.12 2.46 -0.40
N THR A 484 21.41 1.35 -0.23
CA THR A 484 21.64 0.09 -0.95
C THR A 484 20.43 -0.34 -1.77
N GLY A 485 19.29 0.32 -1.56
CA GLY A 485 18.05 0.03 -2.26
C GLY A 485 18.18 0.19 -3.78
N LYS A 486 17.44 -0.63 -4.49
CA LYS A 486 17.32 -0.62 -5.95
C LYS A 486 15.85 -0.54 -6.34
N LEU A 487 15.55 0.16 -7.44
CA LEU A 487 14.18 0.20 -7.95
C LEU A 487 13.66 -1.20 -8.23
N SER A 488 12.51 -1.51 -7.68
CA SER A 488 11.75 -2.73 -7.97
C SER A 488 10.72 -2.54 -9.08
N TYR A 489 10.60 -1.32 -9.56
CA TYR A 489 9.74 -0.90 -10.67
C TYR A 489 10.52 0.02 -11.61
N SER A 490 10.28 -0.08 -12.89
CA SER A 490 10.73 0.87 -13.89
C SER A 490 10.08 2.22 -13.66
N TRP A 491 10.83 3.31 -13.70
CA TRP A 491 10.29 4.66 -13.45
C TRP A 491 9.93 5.34 -14.77
N PRO A 492 8.65 5.57 -15.10
CA PRO A 492 8.23 6.13 -16.38
C PRO A 492 8.59 7.63 -16.50
N LYS A 493 8.84 8.08 -17.73
CA LYS A 493 9.03 9.50 -18.06
C LYS A 493 7.71 10.24 -18.18
N THR A 494 6.70 9.58 -18.74
CA THR A 494 5.40 10.17 -19.07
C THR A 494 4.29 9.16 -18.88
N THR A 495 3.08 9.64 -18.63
CA THR A 495 1.87 8.80 -18.52
C THR A 495 1.59 7.99 -19.79
N ASN A 496 1.98 8.49 -20.96
CA ASN A 496 1.74 7.80 -22.23
C ASN A 496 2.58 6.53 -22.41
N GLN A 497 3.58 6.30 -21.56
CA GLN A 497 4.39 5.07 -21.57
C GLN A 497 3.72 3.94 -20.78
N LEU A 498 2.69 4.24 -19.98
CA LEU A 498 2.07 3.27 -19.08
C LEU A 498 1.13 2.29 -19.82
N PRO A 499 1.20 1.00 -19.51
CA PRO A 499 2.17 0.36 -18.62
C PRO A 499 3.59 0.32 -19.21
N LEU A 500 4.63 0.40 -18.36
CA LEU A 500 6.03 0.32 -18.75
C LEU A 500 6.78 -0.71 -17.90
N ASN A 501 7.30 -1.76 -18.51
CA ASN A 501 7.98 -2.84 -17.80
C ASN A 501 9.30 -3.21 -18.48
N GLU A 502 10.25 -3.72 -17.71
CA GLU A 502 11.49 -4.25 -18.29
C GLU A 502 11.20 -5.35 -19.33
N GLY A 503 11.81 -5.22 -20.50
CA GLY A 503 11.62 -6.12 -21.62
C GLY A 503 10.56 -5.67 -22.64
N ASP A 504 9.84 -4.57 -22.41
CA ASP A 504 8.95 -4.00 -23.41
C ASP A 504 9.74 -3.50 -24.64
N ALA A 505 9.12 -3.56 -25.82
CA ALA A 505 9.78 -3.18 -27.08
C ALA A 505 10.24 -1.71 -27.11
N ASP A 506 9.44 -0.83 -26.50
CA ASP A 506 9.69 0.62 -26.42
C ASP A 506 10.17 1.02 -25.01
N TYR A 507 10.98 0.18 -24.36
CA TYR A 507 11.46 0.41 -23.00
C TYR A 507 12.41 1.60 -22.92
N ASP A 508 11.93 2.74 -22.46
CA ASP A 508 12.71 3.98 -22.30
C ASP A 508 12.33 4.70 -20.99
N PRO A 509 12.63 4.11 -19.81
CA PRO A 509 12.29 4.68 -18.51
C PRO A 509 13.10 5.93 -18.17
N LEU A 510 12.63 6.72 -17.20
CA LEU A 510 13.42 7.78 -16.55
C LEU A 510 14.54 7.15 -15.71
N PHE A 511 14.22 6.11 -14.96
CA PHE A 511 15.17 5.24 -14.26
C PHE A 511 14.76 3.78 -14.49
N PRO A 512 15.70 2.90 -14.92
CA PRO A 512 15.37 1.51 -15.19
C PRO A 512 15.17 0.69 -13.90
N LEU A 513 14.51 -0.46 -14.06
CA LEU A 513 14.47 -1.49 -13.02
C LEU A 513 15.89 -1.76 -12.49
N GLY A 514 16.06 -1.94 -11.18
CA GLY A 514 17.35 -2.18 -10.54
C GLY A 514 18.26 -0.95 -10.40
N TYR A 515 17.82 0.23 -10.87
CA TYR A 515 18.59 1.46 -10.69
C TYR A 515 18.62 1.90 -9.21
N GLY A 516 19.74 2.48 -8.82
CA GLY A 516 19.96 3.08 -7.49
C GLY A 516 21.43 3.40 -7.30
N LEU A 517 21.70 4.57 -6.74
CA LEU A 517 23.04 5.06 -6.41
C LEU A 517 23.41 4.71 -4.96
N SER A 518 24.65 4.92 -4.60
CA SER A 518 25.18 4.88 -3.21
C SER A 518 26.15 6.02 -3.01
N TYR A 519 26.50 6.30 -1.75
CA TYR A 519 27.54 7.28 -1.39
C TYR A 519 28.93 6.66 -1.52
#